data_64d2796b2fa82207ef79c873c943b9f4
#
_entry.id   64d2796b2fa82207ef79c873c943b9f4
#
_cell.length_a   1.000
_cell.length_b   1.000
_cell.length_c   1.000
_cell.angle_alpha   90.00
_cell.angle_beta   90.00
_cell.angle_gamma   90.00
#
_symmetry.space_group_name_H-M   'P 1'
#
loop_
_entity.id
_entity.type
_entity.pdbx_description
1 polymer ?
#
loop_
_entity_poly.entity_id
_entity_poly.type
_entity_poly.pdbx_seq_one_letter_code
_entity_poly.pdbx_strand_id
1 'polypeptide(L)'
;MKIAITVGHSILKNGTCTSAKGEVLEYAYCKELAPIVQKYLKFKGHQVDVIICPEREFTKPSQEKTYKLGKVNGKGYDLVVELHLNAYNGTAKGTEVLYYSSKGKEYAQRVNDKLDDIFTDRGIKKRTDLYILT
;
A
#
# COMPACT_ATOMS: atom_id res chain seq x y z
N MET A 1 -7.93 -16.63 1.56
CA MET A 1 -7.47 -15.93 0.34
C MET A 1 -5.96 -15.87 0.29
N LYS A 2 -5.40 -15.75 -0.88
CA LYS A 2 -3.99 -15.43 -1.08
C LYS A 2 -3.85 -13.92 -1.28
N ILE A 3 -3.17 -13.25 -0.36
CA ILE A 3 -3.10 -11.77 -0.29
C ILE A 3 -1.66 -11.32 -0.42
N ALA A 4 -1.41 -10.29 -1.22
CA ALA A 4 -0.15 -9.58 -1.24
C ALA A 4 -0.32 -8.22 -0.57
N ILE A 5 0.57 -7.89 0.35
CA ILE A 5 0.68 -6.55 0.93
C ILE A 5 1.93 -5.92 0.36
N THR A 6 1.76 -4.81 -0.35
CA THR A 6 2.88 -4.07 -0.91
C THR A 6 3.08 -2.77 -0.14
N VAL A 7 4.30 -2.30 -0.10
CA VAL A 7 4.66 -1.02 0.52
C VAL A 7 4.99 -0.03 -0.58
N GLY A 8 4.37 1.14 -0.55
CA GLY A 8 4.64 2.21 -1.50
C GLY A 8 6.05 2.76 -1.32
N HIS A 9 6.63 3.23 -2.41
CA HIS A 9 7.93 3.89 -2.45
C HIS A 9 9.14 2.97 -2.19
N SER A 10 10.31 3.54 -2.15
CA SER A 10 11.58 2.85 -1.90
C SER A 10 12.69 3.83 -1.52
N ILE A 11 13.85 3.29 -1.18
CA ILE A 11 15.08 4.06 -1.03
C ILE A 11 15.94 3.77 -2.27
N LEU A 12 16.28 4.81 -3.01
CA LEU A 12 17.08 4.72 -4.22
C LEU A 12 18.56 4.44 -3.90
N LYS A 13 19.31 4.09 -4.93
CA LYS A 13 20.75 3.77 -4.80
C LYS A 13 21.55 4.89 -4.15
N ASN A 14 21.20 6.15 -4.40
CA ASN A 14 21.83 7.32 -3.81
C ASN A 14 21.35 7.63 -2.37
N GLY A 15 20.48 6.81 -1.79
CA GLY A 15 19.93 7.00 -0.45
C GLY A 15 18.69 7.87 -0.38
N THR A 16 18.23 8.44 -1.49
CA THR A 16 17.00 9.25 -1.53
C THR A 16 15.76 8.37 -1.40
N CYS A 17 14.89 8.71 -0.45
CA CYS A 17 13.57 8.07 -0.34
C CYS A 17 12.59 8.74 -1.30
N THR A 18 11.82 7.92 -2.05
CA THR A 18 10.86 8.43 -3.03
C THR A 18 9.53 8.86 -2.41
N SER A 19 9.32 8.59 -1.12
CA SER A 19 8.10 9.05 -0.42
C SER A 19 8.20 10.51 -0.02
N ALA A 20 7.04 11.15 0.13
CA ALA A 20 6.98 12.51 0.67
C ALA A 20 7.48 12.54 2.11
N LYS A 21 8.13 13.65 2.49
CA LYS A 21 8.59 13.90 3.85
C LYS A 21 7.49 14.63 4.62
N GLY A 22 7.21 14.18 5.84
CA GLY A 22 6.30 14.80 6.78
C GLY A 22 6.77 14.55 8.20
N GLU A 23 5.90 14.69 9.18
CA GLU A 23 6.22 14.34 10.57
C GLU A 23 6.61 12.86 10.71
N VAL A 24 6.03 12.01 9.86
CA VAL A 24 6.34 10.59 9.77
C VAL A 24 6.84 10.30 8.36
N LEU A 25 7.95 9.57 8.26
CA LEU A 25 8.44 9.10 6.97
C LEU A 25 7.55 7.95 6.48
N GLU A 26 6.78 8.21 5.43
CA GLU A 26 5.77 7.29 4.89
C GLU A 26 6.32 5.88 4.62
N TYR A 27 7.43 5.80 3.91
CA TYR A 27 8.03 4.52 3.56
C TYR A 27 8.42 3.70 4.79
N ALA A 28 9.09 4.31 5.76
CA ALA A 28 9.54 3.62 6.97
C ALA A 28 8.35 3.14 7.81
N TYR A 29 7.32 3.97 7.95
CA TYR A 29 6.11 3.62 8.68
C TYR A 29 5.38 2.43 8.05
N CYS A 30 5.14 2.49 6.74
CA CYS A 30 4.44 1.42 6.02
C CYS A 30 5.26 0.12 5.98
N LYS A 31 6.59 0.22 5.90
CA LYS A 31 7.49 -0.94 5.98
C LYS A 31 7.39 -1.65 7.32
N GLU A 32 7.24 -0.92 8.42
CA GLU A 32 7.03 -1.51 9.75
C GLU A 32 5.61 -2.06 9.92
N LEU A 33 4.61 -1.39 9.36
CA LEU A 33 3.20 -1.79 9.46
C LEU A 33 2.91 -3.08 8.69
N ALA A 34 3.50 -3.28 7.53
CA ALA A 34 3.20 -4.41 6.65
C ALA A 34 3.35 -5.77 7.32
N PRO A 35 4.44 -6.09 8.05
CA PRO A 35 4.56 -7.36 8.76
C PRO A 35 3.52 -7.55 9.87
N ILE A 36 3.07 -6.47 10.48
CA ILE A 36 2.04 -6.50 11.53
C ILE A 36 0.70 -6.89 10.92
N VAL A 37 0.32 -6.25 9.81
CA VAL A 37 -0.90 -6.59 9.07
C VAL A 37 -0.84 -8.04 8.57
N GLN A 38 0.30 -8.46 8.04
CA GLN A 38 0.53 -9.83 7.61
C GLN A 38 0.27 -10.83 8.72
N LYS A 39 0.79 -10.58 9.91
CA LYS A 39 0.61 -11.45 11.07
C LYS A 39 -0.86 -11.64 11.43
N TYR A 40 -1.64 -10.55 11.48
CA TYR A 40 -3.06 -10.62 11.81
C TYR A 40 -3.87 -11.33 10.74
N LEU A 41 -3.57 -11.12 9.46
CA LEU A 41 -4.26 -11.80 8.37
C LEU A 41 -3.93 -13.29 8.32
N LYS A 42 -2.69 -13.68 8.58
CA LYS A 42 -2.30 -15.10 8.71
C LYS A 42 -3.04 -15.77 9.88
N PHE A 43 -3.17 -15.08 10.98
CA PHE A 43 -3.92 -15.58 12.14
C PHE A 43 -5.40 -15.87 11.77
N LYS A 44 -5.97 -15.12 10.87
CA LYS A 44 -7.33 -15.34 10.36
C LYS A 44 -7.41 -16.39 9.25
N GLY A 45 -6.34 -17.07 8.92
CA GLY A 45 -6.32 -18.18 7.99
C GLY A 45 -5.98 -17.83 6.54
N HIS A 46 -5.53 -16.62 6.27
CA HIS A 46 -5.10 -16.21 4.93
C HIS A 46 -3.62 -16.55 4.66
N GLN A 47 -3.30 -16.80 3.40
CA GLN A 47 -1.92 -16.83 2.93
C GLN A 47 -1.52 -15.41 2.55
N VAL A 48 -0.48 -14.85 3.18
CA VAL A 48 -0.13 -13.44 3.02
C VAL A 48 1.37 -13.27 2.78
N ASP A 49 1.71 -12.62 1.68
CA ASP A 49 3.07 -12.23 1.34
C ASP A 49 3.23 -10.72 1.48
N VAL A 50 4.36 -10.28 2.00
CA VAL A 50 4.75 -8.86 2.04
C VAL A 50 5.80 -8.61 0.96
N ILE A 51 5.54 -7.59 0.13
CA ILE A 51 6.43 -7.23 -0.97
C ILE A 51 6.91 -5.80 -0.74
N ILE A 52 8.21 -5.67 -0.51
CA ILE A 52 8.90 -4.40 -0.28
C ILE A 52 9.97 -4.27 -1.35
N CYS A 53 10.06 -3.10 -1.98
CA CYS A 53 11.12 -2.85 -2.96
C CYS A 53 12.49 -2.99 -2.31
N PRO A 54 13.50 -3.57 -3.01
CA PRO A 54 14.85 -3.61 -2.49
C PRO A 54 15.38 -2.20 -2.26
N GLU A 55 16.11 -2.01 -1.16
CA GLU A 55 16.68 -0.71 -0.82
C GLU A 55 18.02 -0.53 -1.48
N ARG A 56 18.30 0.69 -1.97
CA ARG A 56 19.58 1.13 -2.55
C ARG A 56 19.98 0.40 -3.84
N GLU A 57 18.99 -0.09 -4.58
CA GLU A 57 19.22 -0.74 -5.88
C GLU A 57 18.69 0.07 -7.06
N PHE A 58 17.54 0.73 -6.91
CA PHE A 58 16.92 1.48 -7.99
C PHE A 58 17.58 2.83 -8.18
N THR A 59 17.67 3.27 -9.43
CA THR A 59 18.20 4.60 -9.79
C THR A 59 17.10 5.62 -10.02
N LYS A 60 15.87 5.18 -10.24
CA LYS A 60 14.70 6.05 -10.47
C LYS A 60 13.41 5.41 -9.97
N PRO A 61 12.40 6.24 -9.60
CA PRO A 61 11.13 5.75 -9.04
C PRO A 61 10.35 4.81 -9.95
N SER A 62 10.47 4.93 -11.26
CA SER A 62 9.75 4.07 -12.21
C SER A 62 10.10 2.58 -12.07
N GLN A 63 11.25 2.26 -11.51
CA GLN A 63 11.68 0.87 -11.29
C GLN A 63 10.88 0.20 -10.17
N GLU A 64 10.30 0.96 -9.25
CA GLU A 64 9.37 0.46 -8.23
C GLU A 64 8.14 -0.21 -8.86
N LYS A 65 7.58 0.41 -9.89
CA LYS A 65 6.45 -0.12 -10.65
C LYS A 65 6.79 -1.48 -11.25
N THR A 66 7.87 -1.55 -12.00
CA THR A 66 8.32 -2.79 -12.67
C THR A 66 8.53 -3.90 -11.66
N TYR A 67 9.21 -3.62 -10.56
CA TYR A 67 9.47 -4.61 -9.52
C TYR A 67 8.19 -5.12 -8.88
N LYS A 68 7.32 -4.24 -8.40
CA LYS A 68 6.09 -4.64 -7.70
C LYS A 68 5.13 -5.38 -8.61
N LEU A 69 4.88 -4.88 -9.82
CA LEU A 69 4.01 -5.57 -10.77
C LEU A 69 4.54 -6.93 -11.16
N GLY A 70 5.87 -7.09 -11.29
CA GLY A 70 6.49 -8.39 -11.54
C GLY A 70 6.32 -9.38 -10.39
N LYS A 71 6.13 -8.91 -9.17
CA LYS A 71 5.90 -9.74 -7.98
C LYS A 71 4.43 -10.11 -7.76
N VAL A 72 3.50 -9.32 -8.26
CA VAL A 72 2.06 -9.55 -7.99
C VAL A 72 1.28 -10.07 -9.20
N ASN A 73 1.61 -9.62 -10.41
CA ASN A 73 0.87 -10.02 -11.62
C ASN A 73 1.15 -11.46 -11.98
N GLY A 74 0.10 -12.21 -12.26
CA GLY A 74 0.20 -13.61 -12.64
C GLY A 74 0.66 -14.57 -11.54
N LYS A 75 0.66 -14.13 -10.29
CA LYS A 75 1.10 -14.92 -9.13
C LYS A 75 -0.05 -15.56 -8.35
N GLY A 76 -1.28 -15.39 -8.82
CA GLY A 76 -2.46 -16.03 -8.22
C GLY A 76 -2.96 -15.36 -6.94
N TYR A 77 -2.64 -14.09 -6.72
CA TYR A 77 -3.20 -13.35 -5.59
C TYR A 77 -4.68 -13.05 -5.81
N ASP A 78 -5.47 -13.26 -4.77
CA ASP A 78 -6.90 -12.89 -4.75
C ASP A 78 -7.09 -11.41 -4.46
N LEU A 79 -6.17 -10.82 -3.70
CA LEU A 79 -6.20 -9.42 -3.30
C LEU A 79 -4.78 -8.86 -3.17
N VAL A 80 -4.60 -7.66 -3.66
CA VAL A 80 -3.35 -6.89 -3.48
C VAL A 80 -3.71 -5.58 -2.76
N VAL A 81 -3.03 -5.31 -1.66
CA VAL A 81 -3.22 -4.10 -0.84
C VAL A 81 -1.89 -3.36 -0.74
N GLU A 82 -1.86 -2.12 -1.17
CA GLU A 82 -0.69 -1.27 -1.00
C GLU A 82 -0.90 -0.26 0.12
N LEU A 83 0.09 -0.13 0.99
CA LEU A 83 0.07 0.78 2.13
C LEU A 83 0.73 2.10 1.77
N HIS A 84 0.05 3.19 2.07
CA HIS A 84 0.53 4.57 1.90
C HIS A 84 0.13 5.43 3.07
N LEU A 85 0.87 6.52 3.29
CA LEU A 85 0.44 7.66 4.08
C LEU A 85 0.27 8.84 3.12
N ASN A 86 -0.87 9.55 3.21
CA ASN A 86 -1.09 10.71 2.37
C ASN A 86 -0.37 11.93 2.93
N ALA A 87 0.57 12.46 2.15
CA ALA A 87 1.15 13.76 2.40
C ALA A 87 0.30 14.81 1.71
N TYR A 88 -0.57 15.45 2.45
CA TYR A 88 -1.37 16.56 1.93
C TYR A 88 -1.23 17.75 2.84
N ASN A 89 -0.58 18.80 2.39
CA ASN A 89 -0.38 20.13 2.99
C ASN A 89 -0.29 20.24 4.53
N GLY A 90 -0.04 19.16 5.25
CA GLY A 90 0.09 19.11 6.70
C GLY A 90 -1.22 19.27 7.49
N THR A 91 -2.37 19.46 6.83
CA THR A 91 -3.65 19.69 7.50
C THR A 91 -4.68 18.59 7.30
N ALA A 92 -4.52 17.76 6.26
CA ALA A 92 -5.43 16.65 5.99
C ALA A 92 -5.23 15.53 7.03
N LYS A 93 -6.33 15.10 7.65
CA LYS A 93 -6.37 14.02 8.64
C LYS A 93 -7.32 12.93 8.18
N GLY A 94 -7.14 11.72 8.71
CA GLY A 94 -8.04 10.60 8.48
C GLY A 94 -7.50 9.61 7.45
N THR A 95 -8.33 8.65 7.10
CA THR A 95 -7.98 7.54 6.20
C THR A 95 -8.91 7.50 5.00
N GLU A 96 -8.36 7.05 3.88
CA GLU A 96 -9.12 6.77 2.69
C GLU A 96 -8.62 5.47 2.05
N VAL A 97 -9.48 4.80 1.30
CA VAL A 97 -9.10 3.61 0.55
C VAL A 97 -9.41 3.85 -0.92
N LEU A 98 -8.44 3.58 -1.76
CA LEU A 98 -8.52 3.78 -3.20
C LEU A 98 -8.77 2.44 -3.88
N TYR A 99 -9.60 2.43 -4.92
CA TYR A 99 -9.92 1.24 -5.68
C TYR A 99 -10.04 1.53 -7.17
N TYR A 100 -10.05 0.47 -7.98
CA TYR A 100 -10.28 0.56 -9.42
C TYR A 100 -11.48 -0.26 -9.86
N SER A 101 -11.50 -1.56 -9.54
CA SER A 101 -12.53 -2.49 -10.00
C SER A 101 -13.74 -2.54 -9.06
N SER A 102 -14.86 -3.09 -9.56
CA SER A 102 -16.06 -3.30 -8.74
C SER A 102 -15.79 -4.21 -7.54
N LYS A 103 -14.99 -5.26 -7.73
CA LYS A 103 -14.59 -6.17 -6.65
C LYS A 103 -13.66 -5.45 -5.67
N GLY A 104 -12.74 -4.64 -6.16
CA GLY A 104 -11.88 -3.79 -5.33
C GLY A 104 -12.68 -2.83 -4.48
N LYS A 105 -13.78 -2.29 -5.00
CA LYS A 105 -14.68 -1.41 -4.25
C LYS A 105 -15.27 -2.10 -3.01
N GLU A 106 -15.67 -3.35 -3.12
CA GLU A 106 -16.21 -4.11 -1.98
C GLU A 106 -15.17 -4.25 -0.86
N TYR A 107 -13.93 -4.60 -1.19
CA TYR A 107 -12.85 -4.68 -0.21
C TYR A 107 -12.49 -3.31 0.35
N ALA A 108 -12.44 -2.29 -0.49
CA ALA A 108 -12.15 -0.93 -0.07
C ALA A 108 -13.16 -0.45 0.99
N GLN A 109 -14.44 -0.72 0.76
CA GLN A 109 -15.48 -0.35 1.72
C GLN A 109 -15.33 -1.08 3.06
N ARG A 110 -15.02 -2.38 3.04
CA ARG A 110 -14.81 -3.16 4.26
C ARG A 110 -13.62 -2.65 5.06
N VAL A 111 -12.52 -2.33 4.41
CA VAL A 111 -11.32 -1.78 5.07
C VAL A 111 -11.63 -0.40 5.63
N ASN A 112 -12.27 0.47 4.84
CA ASN A 112 -12.61 1.82 5.25
C ASN A 112 -13.55 1.84 6.47
N ASP A 113 -14.54 0.95 6.51
CA ASP A 113 -15.50 0.84 7.61
C ASP A 113 -14.80 0.49 8.95
N LYS A 114 -13.69 -0.26 8.89
CA LYS A 114 -12.89 -0.57 10.09
C LYS A 114 -11.94 0.56 10.46
N LEU A 115 -11.38 1.25 9.49
CA LEU A 115 -10.49 2.37 9.75
C LEU A 115 -11.24 3.58 10.31
N ASP A 116 -12.49 3.79 9.93
CA ASP A 116 -13.27 4.93 10.42
C ASP A 116 -13.66 4.79 11.90
N ASP A 117 -13.56 3.61 12.49
CA ASP A 117 -13.71 3.39 13.93
C ASP A 117 -12.59 4.09 14.74
N ILE A 118 -11.44 4.35 14.13
CA ILE A 118 -10.22 4.86 14.78
C ILE A 118 -9.84 6.24 14.24
N PHE A 119 -10.01 6.44 12.94
CA PHE A 119 -9.56 7.64 12.22
C PHE A 119 -10.75 8.36 11.57
N THR A 120 -10.57 9.63 11.25
CA THR A 120 -11.56 10.39 10.48
C THR A 120 -11.77 9.73 9.12
N ASP A 121 -13.03 9.45 8.77
CA ASP A 121 -13.40 8.83 7.50
C ASP A 121 -13.30 9.83 6.35
N ARG A 122 -12.45 9.55 5.38
CA ARG A 122 -12.33 10.30 4.12
C ARG A 122 -12.96 9.54 2.94
N GLY A 123 -13.56 8.39 3.22
CA GLY A 123 -14.29 7.57 2.24
C GLY A 123 -13.43 6.71 1.35
N ILE A 124 -14.10 6.08 0.39
CA ILE A 124 -13.46 5.32 -0.67
C ILE A 124 -13.50 6.13 -1.97
N LYS A 125 -12.47 5.98 -2.82
CA LYS A 125 -12.36 6.76 -4.07
C LYS A 125 -11.88 5.88 -5.20
N LYS A 126 -12.54 5.98 -6.34
CA LYS A 126 -12.08 5.31 -7.55
C LYS A 126 -10.91 6.08 -8.17
N ARG A 127 -9.85 5.34 -8.52
CA ARG A 127 -8.67 5.90 -9.21
C ARG A 127 -8.32 5.02 -10.41
N THR A 128 -7.99 5.66 -11.51
CA THR A 128 -7.66 4.99 -12.77
C THR A 128 -6.21 5.22 -13.21
N ASP A 129 -5.50 6.05 -12.48
CA ASP A 129 -4.14 6.53 -12.80
C ASP A 129 -3.04 5.86 -11.97
N LEU A 130 -3.40 5.00 -11.00
CA LEU A 130 -2.43 4.33 -10.13
C LEU A 130 -2.13 2.93 -10.65
N TYR A 131 -0.86 2.65 -10.96
CA TYR A 131 -0.47 1.38 -11.59
C TYR A 131 -0.80 0.15 -10.75
N ILE A 132 -0.74 0.26 -9.44
CA ILE A 132 -0.99 -0.89 -8.54
C ILE A 132 -2.46 -1.32 -8.55
N LEU A 133 -3.37 -0.43 -8.93
CA LEU A 133 -4.81 -0.71 -9.00
C LEU A 133 -5.24 -1.25 -10.36
N THR A 134 -4.56 -0.86 -11.40
CA THR A 134 -4.90 -1.22 -12.78
C THR A 134 -4.04 -2.36 -13.31
#